data_6c46f790bc4a5b380a97760ad143f34b
#
_entry.id   6c46f790bc4a5b380a97760ad143f34b
#
_cell.length_a   1.000
_cell.length_b   1.000
_cell.length_c   1.000
_cell.angle_alpha   90.00
_cell.angle_beta   90.00
_cell.angle_gamma   90.00
#
_symmetry.space_group_name_H-M   'P 1'
#
loop_
_entity.id
_entity.type
_entity.pdbx_description
1 polymer ?
#
loop_
_entity_poly.entity_id
_entity_poly.type
_entity_poly.pdbx_seq_one_letter_code
_entity_poly.pdbx_strand_id
1 'polypeptide(L)'
;MPYHKDVNRVLAIIPARGGSKGIPGKNLVPLCGKPLVQWSIDVAKKAKSVRDIVLTSDSREILEVGCHQGVRLLLRDPELAQDDTSTEAVIKDVIDKHITDFDPDCLVLLQPTSPIREPKHIDEAVDMLMRENLDSVVSVVESHSLLWRMNGYKAIPRAMYDIANRQRRQDMGSQYEENGSIYVFTIDHWEAMGNRLGGKVGLYRMPGQTKIQVDSLSDL
;
A
#
# COMPACT_ATOMS: atom_id res chain seq x y z
N MET A 1 -9.46 14.32 28.50
CA MET A 1 -8.48 13.22 28.32
C MET A 1 -8.65 12.75 26.89
N PRO A 2 -7.60 12.68 26.07
CA PRO A 2 -7.75 12.13 24.72
C PRO A 2 -8.10 10.66 24.87
N TYR A 3 -9.17 10.24 24.22
CA TYR A 3 -9.53 8.84 24.04
C TYR A 3 -8.41 8.19 23.22
N HIS A 4 -7.50 7.48 23.86
CA HIS A 4 -6.67 6.50 23.15
C HIS A 4 -7.61 5.36 22.76
N LYS A 5 -8.05 5.33 21.50
CA LYS A 5 -8.63 4.11 20.95
C LYS A 5 -7.50 3.08 20.96
N ASP A 6 -7.62 2.07 21.83
CA ASP A 6 -6.76 0.89 21.72
C ASP A 6 -7.13 0.17 20.43
N VAL A 7 -6.39 0.43 19.34
CA VAL A 7 -6.56 -0.32 18.10
C VAL A 7 -5.95 -1.70 18.32
N ASN A 8 -6.81 -2.65 18.63
CA ASN A 8 -6.40 -4.03 18.88
C ASN A 8 -6.70 -4.95 17.69
N ARG A 9 -7.50 -4.51 16.72
CA ARG A 9 -7.97 -5.30 15.59
C ARG A 9 -7.54 -4.69 14.27
N VAL A 10 -6.29 -4.98 13.87
CA VAL A 10 -5.70 -4.52 12.61
C VAL A 10 -5.84 -5.61 11.57
N LEU A 11 -6.52 -5.31 10.46
CA LEU A 11 -6.67 -6.16 9.29
C LEU A 11 -5.70 -5.73 8.18
N ALA A 12 -4.81 -6.63 7.75
CA ALA A 12 -3.99 -6.40 6.58
C ALA A 12 -4.71 -6.88 5.30
N ILE A 13 -4.77 -6.01 4.30
CA ILE A 13 -5.33 -6.29 2.97
C ILE A 13 -4.19 -6.36 1.96
N ILE A 14 -4.10 -7.49 1.23
CA ILE A 14 -3.09 -7.72 0.19
C ILE A 14 -3.82 -7.92 -1.14
N PRO A 15 -3.98 -6.86 -1.96
CA PRO A 15 -4.62 -6.97 -3.27
C PRO A 15 -3.60 -7.46 -4.30
N ALA A 16 -3.87 -8.61 -4.93
CA ALA A 16 -2.99 -9.22 -5.93
C ALA A 16 -3.80 -9.70 -7.12
N ARG A 17 -3.87 -8.92 -8.20
CA ARG A 17 -4.58 -9.35 -9.42
C ARG A 17 -3.75 -10.32 -10.25
N GLY A 18 -4.42 -11.22 -10.98
CA GLY A 18 -3.80 -12.18 -11.92
C GLY A 18 -3.25 -11.48 -13.15
N GLY A 19 -4.02 -10.53 -13.70
CA GLY A 19 -3.61 -9.75 -14.88
C GLY A 19 -2.62 -8.64 -14.52
N SER A 20 -1.53 -8.50 -15.30
CA SER A 20 -0.59 -7.38 -15.20
C SER A 20 -0.03 -7.04 -16.57
N LYS A 21 -0.06 -5.74 -16.95
CA LYS A 21 0.45 -5.28 -18.26
C LYS A 21 1.98 -5.30 -18.35
N GLY A 22 2.67 -4.90 -17.29
CA GLY A 22 4.13 -4.79 -17.29
C GLY A 22 4.83 -6.15 -17.24
N ILE A 23 4.35 -7.05 -16.39
CA ILE A 23 4.89 -8.41 -16.19
C ILE A 23 3.71 -9.37 -16.13
N PRO A 24 3.49 -10.26 -17.15
CA PRO A 24 2.44 -11.26 -17.07
C PRO A 24 2.58 -12.12 -15.81
N GLY A 25 1.48 -12.31 -15.08
CA GLY A 25 1.48 -13.09 -13.84
C GLY A 25 2.37 -12.53 -12.74
N LYS A 26 2.62 -11.23 -12.71
CA LYS A 26 3.57 -10.52 -11.84
C LYS A 26 3.60 -11.03 -10.40
N ASN A 27 2.43 -11.23 -9.79
CA ASN A 27 2.32 -11.64 -8.39
C ASN A 27 2.84 -13.06 -8.11
N LEU A 28 2.97 -13.90 -9.15
CA LEU A 28 3.52 -15.26 -9.07
C LEU A 28 4.98 -15.34 -9.53
N VAL A 29 5.53 -14.28 -10.13
CA VAL A 29 6.93 -14.27 -10.58
C VAL A 29 7.84 -14.49 -9.37
N PRO A 30 8.82 -15.43 -9.48
CA PRO A 30 9.77 -15.68 -8.41
C PRO A 30 10.71 -14.48 -8.21
N LEU A 31 10.69 -13.92 -7.01
CA LEU A 31 11.67 -12.94 -6.54
C LEU A 31 12.45 -13.56 -5.38
N CYS A 32 13.76 -13.76 -5.55
CA CYS A 32 14.61 -14.41 -4.54
C CYS A 32 14.02 -15.75 -4.03
N GLY A 33 13.54 -16.59 -4.96
CA GLY A 33 13.11 -17.96 -4.67
C GLY A 33 11.68 -18.16 -4.21
N LYS A 34 10.84 -17.09 -4.13
CA LYS A 34 9.42 -17.21 -3.79
C LYS A 34 8.56 -16.22 -4.57
N PRO A 35 7.26 -16.51 -4.77
CA PRO A 35 6.34 -15.62 -5.49
C PRO A 35 6.33 -14.20 -4.91
N LEU A 36 6.22 -13.19 -5.78
CA LEU A 36 6.23 -11.78 -5.36
C LEU A 36 5.17 -11.48 -4.28
N VAL A 37 3.95 -11.99 -4.42
CA VAL A 37 2.88 -11.80 -3.43
C VAL A 37 3.22 -12.35 -2.06
N GLN A 38 4.01 -13.43 -1.98
CA GLN A 38 4.36 -14.08 -0.73
C GLN A 38 5.21 -13.16 0.18
N TRP A 39 6.00 -12.24 -0.38
CA TRP A 39 6.76 -11.28 0.40
C TRP A 39 5.86 -10.41 1.27
N SER A 40 4.72 -9.97 0.74
CA SER A 40 3.75 -9.18 1.51
C SER A 40 3.06 -10.02 2.58
N ILE A 41 2.72 -11.27 2.28
CA ILE A 41 2.11 -12.19 3.24
C ILE A 41 3.08 -12.46 4.40
N ASP A 42 4.33 -12.79 4.09
CA ASP A 42 5.35 -13.12 5.10
C ASP A 42 5.60 -11.95 6.07
N VAL A 43 5.64 -10.73 5.55
CA VAL A 43 5.86 -9.53 6.36
C VAL A 43 4.64 -9.24 7.22
N ALA A 44 3.43 -9.32 6.68
CA ALA A 44 2.18 -9.14 7.44
C ALA A 44 2.05 -10.15 8.58
N LYS A 45 2.36 -11.43 8.32
CA LYS A 45 2.34 -12.49 9.36
C LYS A 45 3.32 -12.27 10.51
N LYS A 46 4.42 -11.57 10.26
CA LYS A 46 5.45 -11.30 11.27
C LYS A 46 5.25 -9.96 11.98
N ALA A 47 4.39 -9.08 11.47
CA ALA A 47 4.05 -7.82 12.13
C ALA A 47 3.22 -8.10 13.38
N LYS A 48 3.58 -7.47 14.49
CA LYS A 48 2.95 -7.70 15.81
C LYS A 48 1.59 -7.03 15.91
N SER A 49 1.40 -5.93 15.21
CA SER A 49 0.15 -5.17 15.18
C SER A 49 -0.95 -5.87 14.38
N VAL A 50 -0.59 -6.62 13.33
CA VAL A 50 -1.55 -7.30 12.45
C VAL A 50 -2.18 -8.49 13.17
N ARG A 51 -3.52 -8.57 13.14
CA ARG A 51 -4.29 -9.66 13.75
C ARG A 51 -4.90 -10.60 12.74
N ASP A 52 -5.23 -10.10 11.56
CA ASP A 52 -5.78 -10.91 10.48
C ASP A 52 -5.28 -10.41 9.13
N ILE A 53 -5.27 -11.27 8.12
CA ILE A 53 -4.75 -10.99 6.79
C ILE A 53 -5.73 -11.51 5.76
N VAL A 54 -6.14 -10.66 4.82
CA VAL A 54 -6.93 -11.03 3.65
C VAL A 54 -6.09 -10.86 2.39
N LEU A 55 -5.87 -11.96 1.68
CA LEU A 55 -5.38 -11.94 0.30
C LEU A 55 -6.58 -11.93 -0.64
N THR A 56 -6.72 -10.88 -1.45
CA THR A 56 -7.79 -10.78 -2.46
C THR A 56 -7.22 -10.86 -3.86
N SER A 57 -7.77 -11.75 -4.69
CA SER A 57 -7.34 -11.99 -6.06
C SER A 57 -8.48 -12.52 -6.94
N ASP A 58 -8.43 -12.25 -8.24
CA ASP A 58 -9.22 -12.90 -9.29
C ASP A 58 -8.56 -14.20 -9.81
N SER A 59 -7.28 -14.45 -9.45
CA SER A 59 -6.54 -15.67 -9.83
C SER A 59 -6.54 -16.70 -8.70
N ARG A 60 -6.96 -17.93 -9.02
CA ARG A 60 -6.93 -19.04 -8.09
C ARG A 60 -5.51 -19.45 -7.72
N GLU A 61 -4.57 -19.37 -8.65
CA GLU A 61 -3.16 -19.68 -8.42
C GLU A 61 -2.53 -18.71 -7.39
N ILE A 62 -2.91 -17.44 -7.42
CA ILE A 62 -2.46 -16.47 -6.40
C ILE A 62 -3.09 -16.79 -5.04
N LEU A 63 -4.39 -17.15 -5.02
CA LEU A 63 -5.06 -17.54 -3.78
C LEU A 63 -4.47 -18.82 -3.19
N GLU A 64 -3.99 -19.76 -4.02
CA GLU A 64 -3.33 -20.97 -3.56
C GLU A 64 -2.04 -20.66 -2.78
N VAL A 65 -1.26 -19.66 -3.19
CA VAL A 65 -0.12 -19.17 -2.39
C VAL A 65 -0.58 -18.72 -1.00
N GLY A 66 -1.67 -17.97 -0.90
CA GLY A 66 -2.26 -17.54 0.38
C GLY A 66 -2.78 -18.70 1.21
N CYS A 67 -3.41 -19.71 0.57
CA CYS A 67 -3.89 -20.92 1.21
C CYS A 67 -2.76 -21.66 1.93
N HIS A 68 -1.65 -21.89 1.25
CA HIS A 68 -0.45 -22.50 1.84
C HIS A 68 0.15 -21.69 2.99
N GLN A 69 -0.11 -20.40 3.03
CA GLN A 69 0.34 -19.51 4.11
C GLN A 69 -0.66 -19.38 5.26
N GLY A 70 -1.87 -19.96 5.13
CA GLY A 70 -2.92 -19.93 6.15
C GLY A 70 -3.51 -18.54 6.42
N VAL A 71 -3.60 -17.69 5.37
CA VAL A 71 -4.28 -16.39 5.43
C VAL A 71 -5.69 -16.50 4.88
N ARG A 72 -6.57 -15.55 5.22
CA ARG A 72 -7.92 -15.49 4.64
C ARG A 72 -7.85 -15.18 3.15
N LEU A 73 -8.72 -15.83 2.38
CA LEU A 73 -8.75 -15.71 0.92
C LEU A 73 -10.06 -15.09 0.47
N LEU A 74 -9.98 -14.11 -0.43
CA LEU A 74 -11.14 -13.56 -1.11
C LEU A 74 -10.97 -13.71 -2.62
N LEU A 75 -11.80 -14.57 -3.22
CA LEU A 75 -11.93 -14.62 -4.68
C LEU A 75 -12.71 -13.36 -5.11
N ARG A 76 -12.02 -12.48 -5.81
CA ARG A 76 -12.54 -11.20 -6.30
C ARG A 76 -13.19 -11.37 -7.66
N ASP A 77 -14.29 -10.67 -7.88
CA ASP A 77 -14.94 -10.64 -9.18
C ASP A 77 -13.99 -10.10 -10.27
N PRO A 78 -13.98 -10.67 -11.47
CA PRO A 78 -13.12 -10.21 -12.57
C PRO A 78 -13.31 -8.73 -12.92
N GLU A 79 -14.51 -8.18 -12.72
CA GLU A 79 -14.81 -6.76 -12.92
C GLU A 79 -14.00 -5.84 -11.98
N LEU A 80 -13.65 -6.35 -10.80
CA LEU A 80 -12.79 -5.65 -9.85
C LEU A 80 -11.28 -5.92 -10.05
N ALA A 81 -10.91 -6.60 -11.13
CA ALA A 81 -9.52 -6.90 -11.49
C ALA A 81 -9.06 -6.22 -12.79
N GLN A 82 -9.88 -5.31 -13.33
CA GLN A 82 -9.57 -4.57 -14.54
C GLN A 82 -8.44 -3.53 -14.29
N ASP A 83 -7.85 -3.03 -15.39
CA ASP A 83 -6.73 -2.09 -15.31
C ASP A 83 -7.12 -0.72 -14.74
N ASP A 84 -8.37 -0.32 -14.89
CA ASP A 84 -8.97 0.92 -14.40
C ASP A 84 -9.67 0.77 -13.05
N THR A 85 -9.71 -0.44 -12.50
CA THR A 85 -10.26 -0.67 -11.16
C THR A 85 -9.44 0.05 -10.10
N SER A 86 -10.08 0.94 -9.36
CA SER A 86 -9.42 1.65 -8.27
C SER A 86 -9.08 0.72 -7.10
N THR A 87 -8.04 1.05 -6.37
CA THR A 87 -7.68 0.33 -5.14
C THR A 87 -8.80 0.43 -4.10
N GLU A 88 -9.51 1.56 -4.07
CA GLU A 88 -10.64 1.80 -3.18
C GLU A 88 -11.80 0.81 -3.44
N ALA A 89 -12.10 0.52 -4.71
CA ALA A 89 -13.11 -0.48 -5.05
C ALA A 89 -12.75 -1.88 -4.51
N VAL A 90 -11.47 -2.23 -4.58
CA VAL A 90 -10.96 -3.50 -4.04
C VAL A 90 -11.02 -3.53 -2.51
N ILE A 91 -10.64 -2.44 -1.84
CA ILE A 91 -10.74 -2.34 -0.38
C ILE A 91 -12.20 -2.46 0.06
N LYS A 92 -13.12 -1.76 -0.65
CA LYS A 92 -14.56 -1.83 -0.38
C LYS A 92 -15.09 -3.26 -0.48
N ASP A 93 -14.71 -4.01 -1.51
CA ASP A 93 -15.11 -5.40 -1.68
C ASP A 93 -14.64 -6.29 -0.51
N VAL A 94 -13.43 -6.07 -0.01
CA VAL A 94 -12.92 -6.78 1.17
C VAL A 94 -13.73 -6.42 2.41
N ILE A 95 -14.01 -5.14 2.61
CA ILE A 95 -14.78 -4.65 3.75
C ILE A 95 -16.20 -5.23 3.73
N ASP A 96 -16.90 -5.13 2.61
CA ASP A 96 -18.28 -5.60 2.49
C ASP A 96 -18.41 -7.11 2.72
N LYS A 97 -17.39 -7.91 2.38
CA LYS A 97 -17.44 -9.37 2.43
C LYS A 97 -16.80 -9.99 3.68
N HIS A 98 -15.88 -9.30 4.34
CA HIS A 98 -15.05 -9.88 5.42
C HIS A 98 -15.10 -9.17 6.76
N ILE A 99 -15.65 -7.94 6.85
CA ILE A 99 -15.70 -7.21 8.12
C ILE A 99 -16.63 -7.83 9.14
N THR A 100 -17.70 -8.50 8.71
CA THR A 100 -18.71 -9.06 9.60
C THR A 100 -18.15 -10.00 10.65
N ASP A 101 -17.05 -10.69 10.36
CA ASP A 101 -16.49 -11.69 11.28
C ASP A 101 -15.32 -11.15 12.11
N PHE A 102 -14.67 -10.05 11.71
CA PHE A 102 -13.46 -9.55 12.36
C PHE A 102 -13.63 -8.17 13.01
N ASP A 103 -14.48 -7.31 12.45
CA ASP A 103 -14.77 -5.94 12.91
C ASP A 103 -13.48 -5.14 13.23
N PRO A 104 -12.65 -4.79 12.20
CA PRO A 104 -11.37 -4.14 12.42
C PRO A 104 -11.54 -2.69 12.87
N ASP A 105 -10.64 -2.23 13.74
CA ASP A 105 -10.52 -0.81 14.11
C ASP A 105 -9.71 -0.04 13.05
N CYS A 106 -8.78 -0.75 12.39
CA CYS A 106 -7.80 -0.19 11.47
C CYS A 106 -7.47 -1.17 10.34
N LEU A 107 -7.24 -0.64 9.17
CA LEU A 107 -6.87 -1.37 7.97
C LEU A 107 -5.44 -1.03 7.54
N VAL A 108 -4.68 -2.03 7.12
CA VAL A 108 -3.35 -1.88 6.54
C VAL A 108 -3.37 -2.43 5.13
N LEU A 109 -3.22 -1.58 4.12
CA LEU A 109 -3.06 -2.00 2.74
C LEU A 109 -1.58 -2.22 2.42
N LEU A 110 -1.25 -3.41 1.91
CA LEU A 110 0.10 -3.79 1.51
C LEU A 110 0.13 -4.13 0.02
N GLN A 111 0.77 -3.30 -0.80
CA GLN A 111 0.88 -3.59 -2.23
C GLN A 111 2.01 -4.60 -2.49
N PRO A 112 1.76 -5.72 -3.18
CA PRO A 112 2.79 -6.72 -3.51
C PRO A 112 3.94 -6.18 -4.35
N THR A 113 3.69 -5.15 -5.14
CA THR A 113 4.70 -4.48 -5.98
C THR A 113 5.84 -3.83 -5.19
N SER A 114 5.68 -3.61 -3.90
CA SER A 114 6.70 -3.02 -3.01
C SER A 114 7.22 -4.07 -2.02
N PRO A 115 8.04 -5.05 -2.46
CA PRO A 115 8.46 -6.18 -1.62
C PRO A 115 9.48 -5.81 -0.54
N ILE A 116 10.18 -4.69 -0.70
CA ILE A 116 11.24 -4.26 0.23
C ILE A 116 10.61 -3.55 1.42
N ARG A 117 10.11 -4.34 2.37
CA ARG A 117 9.60 -3.86 3.66
C ARG A 117 9.89 -4.89 4.75
N GLU A 118 9.94 -4.44 6.00
CA GLU A 118 10.12 -5.27 7.17
C GLU A 118 8.87 -5.22 8.06
N PRO A 119 8.62 -6.25 8.91
CA PRO A 119 7.47 -6.27 9.81
C PRO A 119 7.38 -5.02 10.70
N LYS A 120 8.52 -4.53 11.19
CA LYS A 120 8.58 -3.33 12.03
C LYS A 120 8.01 -2.07 11.34
N HIS A 121 8.13 -1.97 10.00
CA HIS A 121 7.59 -0.81 9.28
C HIS A 121 6.06 -0.77 9.34
N ILE A 122 5.40 -1.94 9.37
CA ILE A 122 3.96 -2.03 9.58
C ILE A 122 3.61 -1.62 11.01
N ASP A 123 4.32 -2.20 11.99
CA ASP A 123 4.09 -1.93 13.40
C ASP A 123 4.27 -0.44 13.74
N GLU A 124 5.34 0.18 13.25
CA GLU A 124 5.65 1.60 13.46
C GLU A 124 4.63 2.53 12.78
N ALA A 125 4.13 2.16 11.57
CA ALA A 125 3.11 2.94 10.88
C ALA A 125 1.76 2.88 11.61
N VAL A 126 1.36 1.71 12.13
CA VAL A 126 0.18 1.54 12.97
C VAL A 126 0.33 2.32 14.28
N ASP A 127 1.48 2.19 14.95
CA ASP A 127 1.78 2.93 16.19
C ASP A 127 1.74 4.45 15.98
N MET A 128 2.25 4.94 14.84
CA MET A 128 2.18 6.35 14.47
C MET A 128 0.72 6.82 14.35
N LEU A 129 -0.14 6.07 13.63
CA LEU A 129 -1.56 6.40 13.48
C LEU A 129 -2.21 6.58 14.84
N MET A 130 -1.93 5.68 15.77
CA MET A 130 -2.49 5.67 17.11
C MET A 130 -1.97 6.82 17.97
N ARG A 131 -0.64 6.90 18.12
CA ARG A 131 0.03 7.84 19.02
C ARG A 131 -0.25 9.29 18.64
N GLU A 132 -0.37 9.58 17.34
CA GLU A 132 -0.58 10.93 16.83
C GLU A 132 -2.07 11.24 16.55
N ASN A 133 -2.96 10.27 16.84
CA ASN A 133 -4.40 10.35 16.60
C ASN A 133 -4.70 10.83 15.18
N LEU A 134 -4.18 10.05 14.21
CA LEU A 134 -4.33 10.29 12.77
C LEU A 134 -5.52 9.52 12.21
N ASP A 135 -6.06 9.99 11.08
CA ASP A 135 -7.09 9.31 10.32
C ASP A 135 -6.48 8.31 9.32
N SER A 136 -5.32 8.69 8.76
CA SER A 136 -4.57 7.84 7.84
C SER A 136 -3.06 8.09 7.92
N VAL A 137 -2.27 7.08 7.51
CA VAL A 137 -0.80 7.14 7.39
C VAL A 137 -0.41 6.53 6.05
N VAL A 138 0.50 7.18 5.35
CA VAL A 138 1.11 6.67 4.12
C VAL A 138 2.61 6.55 4.28
N SER A 139 3.16 5.43 3.80
CA SER A 139 4.60 5.25 3.77
C SER A 139 5.24 6.04 2.63
N VAL A 140 6.32 6.74 2.96
CA VAL A 140 7.04 7.62 2.04
C VAL A 140 8.54 7.45 2.16
N VAL A 141 9.25 7.85 1.12
CA VAL A 141 10.70 8.04 1.13
C VAL A 141 11.05 9.48 0.87
N GLU A 142 12.17 9.94 1.41
CA GLU A 142 12.69 11.27 1.10
C GLU A 142 13.04 11.35 -0.39
N SER A 143 12.60 12.41 -1.05
CA SER A 143 12.81 12.64 -2.48
C SER A 143 13.37 14.04 -2.71
N HIS A 144 14.30 14.12 -3.69
CA HIS A 144 14.86 15.39 -4.17
C HIS A 144 14.61 15.53 -5.67
N SER A 145 13.55 14.88 -6.17
CA SER A 145 13.21 14.84 -7.58
C SER A 145 12.70 16.18 -8.07
N LEU A 146 13.29 16.68 -9.16
CA LEU A 146 12.81 17.84 -9.89
C LEU A 146 11.84 17.36 -10.97
N LEU A 147 10.54 17.48 -10.70
CA LEU A 147 9.50 16.90 -11.54
C LEU A 147 9.09 17.87 -12.67
N TRP A 148 8.72 17.27 -13.80
CA TRP A 148 8.11 17.94 -14.94
C TRP A 148 6.76 17.29 -15.28
N ARG A 149 5.79 18.08 -15.68
CA ARG A 149 4.48 17.60 -16.13
C ARG A 149 4.29 17.90 -17.60
N MET A 150 3.76 16.92 -18.35
CA MET A 150 3.25 17.08 -19.70
C MET A 150 1.77 16.68 -19.73
N ASN A 151 0.90 17.54 -20.25
CA ASN A 151 -0.52 17.26 -20.42
C ASN A 151 -0.83 17.05 -21.92
N GLY A 152 -0.62 15.80 -22.39
CA GLY A 152 -0.84 15.41 -23.79
C GLY A 152 0.43 15.33 -24.64
N TYR A 153 0.32 14.67 -25.81
CA TYR A 153 1.47 14.29 -26.66
C TYR A 153 2.25 15.47 -27.27
N LYS A 154 1.62 16.66 -27.39
CA LYS A 154 2.25 17.88 -27.93
C LYS A 154 2.28 19.02 -26.92
N ALA A 155 2.07 18.73 -25.65
CA ALA A 155 2.04 19.76 -24.62
C ALA A 155 3.45 20.32 -24.33
N ILE A 156 3.51 21.60 -24.01
CA ILE A 156 4.72 22.24 -23.52
C ILE A 156 5.01 21.70 -22.10
N PRO A 157 6.22 21.14 -21.86
CA PRO A 157 6.61 20.67 -20.53
C PRO A 157 6.56 21.82 -19.51
N ARG A 158 5.96 21.55 -18.35
CA ARG A 158 5.93 22.49 -17.21
C ARG A 158 6.74 21.92 -16.06
N ALA A 159 7.73 22.65 -15.57
CA ALA A 159 8.40 22.29 -14.33
C ALA A 159 7.44 22.44 -13.15
N MET A 160 7.56 21.52 -12.20
CA MET A 160 6.80 21.57 -10.93
C MET A 160 7.65 22.20 -9.82
N TYR A 161 8.68 22.96 -10.19
CA TYR A 161 9.57 23.71 -9.31
C TYR A 161 9.89 25.06 -9.96
N ASP A 162 10.44 25.99 -9.18
CA ASP A 162 10.87 27.30 -9.70
C ASP A 162 12.14 27.13 -10.54
N ILE A 163 12.01 27.25 -11.89
CA ILE A 163 13.14 27.13 -12.83
C ILE A 163 14.13 28.27 -12.63
N ALA A 164 13.64 29.48 -12.34
CA ALA A 164 14.48 30.67 -12.19
C ALA A 164 15.33 30.62 -10.91
N ASN A 165 14.83 29.91 -9.89
CA ASN A 165 15.51 29.74 -8.61
C ASN A 165 15.67 28.26 -8.27
N ARG A 166 16.34 27.51 -9.16
CA ARG A 166 16.60 26.09 -8.97
C ARG A 166 17.50 25.85 -7.78
N GLN A 167 16.92 25.32 -6.71
CA GLN A 167 17.63 25.02 -5.47
C GLN A 167 18.58 23.83 -5.62
N ARG A 168 19.71 23.88 -4.94
CA ARG A 168 20.57 22.71 -4.75
C ARG A 168 19.90 21.72 -3.80
N ARG A 169 20.25 20.43 -3.90
CA ARG A 169 19.66 19.37 -3.08
C ARG A 169 19.66 19.70 -1.58
N GLN A 170 20.73 20.26 -1.07
CA GLN A 170 20.88 20.62 0.34
C GLN A 170 20.04 21.83 0.77
N ASP A 171 19.60 22.65 -0.18
CA ASP A 171 18.81 23.85 0.07
C ASP A 171 17.30 23.61 -0.15
N MET A 172 16.95 22.41 -0.70
CA MET A 172 15.56 22.00 -0.89
C MET A 172 14.95 21.65 0.46
N GLY A 173 13.74 22.13 0.70
CA GLY A 173 12.94 21.65 1.83
C GLY A 173 12.67 20.16 1.75
N SER A 174 12.28 19.55 2.86
CA SER A 174 11.94 18.13 2.92
C SER A 174 10.78 17.83 1.96
N GLN A 175 11.05 17.03 0.94
CA GLN A 175 10.05 16.50 0.01
C GLN A 175 9.97 15.01 0.18
N TYR A 176 8.76 14.47 0.04
CA TYR A 176 8.51 13.05 0.20
C TYR A 176 7.74 12.50 -1.00
N GLU A 177 8.01 11.25 -1.33
CA GLU A 177 7.39 10.51 -2.41
C GLU A 177 6.78 9.22 -1.83
N GLU A 178 5.52 8.94 -2.18
CA GLU A 178 4.90 7.66 -1.81
C GLU A 178 5.68 6.49 -2.43
N ASN A 179 6.03 5.51 -1.62
CA ASN A 179 6.74 4.32 -2.10
C ASN A 179 5.79 3.13 -2.38
N GLY A 180 4.47 3.35 -2.28
CA GLY A 180 3.47 2.34 -2.54
C GLY A 180 3.48 1.15 -1.58
N SER A 181 4.19 1.24 -0.45
CA SER A 181 4.45 0.08 0.39
C SER A 181 3.36 -0.18 1.44
N ILE A 182 3.02 0.85 2.25
CA ILE A 182 2.13 0.71 3.39
C ILE A 182 1.16 1.89 3.43
N TYR A 183 -0.13 1.60 3.53
CA TYR A 183 -1.17 2.56 3.85
C TYR A 183 -1.93 2.05 5.07
N VAL A 184 -2.06 2.88 6.09
CA VAL A 184 -2.79 2.56 7.32
C VAL A 184 -3.91 3.57 7.48
N PHE A 185 -5.13 3.13 7.78
CA PHE A 185 -6.26 4.03 7.96
C PHE A 185 -7.28 3.43 8.90
N THR A 186 -7.99 4.29 9.63
CA THR A 186 -9.05 3.85 10.54
C THR A 186 -10.30 3.45 9.77
N ILE A 187 -11.09 2.54 10.33
CA ILE A 187 -12.38 2.18 9.72
C ILE A 187 -13.34 3.37 9.72
N ASP A 188 -13.36 4.18 10.78
CA ASP A 188 -14.17 5.39 10.88
C ASP A 188 -13.87 6.37 9.72
N HIS A 189 -12.58 6.57 9.41
CA HIS A 189 -12.17 7.39 8.27
C HIS A 189 -12.66 6.80 6.95
N TRP A 190 -12.50 5.49 6.77
CA TRP A 190 -12.97 4.81 5.57
C TRP A 190 -14.48 4.95 5.38
N GLU A 191 -15.26 4.73 6.41
CA GLU A 191 -16.73 4.88 6.37
C GLU A 191 -17.16 6.31 6.03
N ALA A 192 -16.44 7.31 6.53
CA ALA A 192 -16.73 8.70 6.26
C ALA A 192 -16.34 9.16 4.85
N MET A 193 -15.21 8.67 4.31
CA MET A 193 -14.58 9.23 3.11
C MET A 193 -14.54 8.29 1.91
N GLY A 194 -14.64 6.97 2.11
CA GLY A 194 -14.50 5.96 1.04
C GLY A 194 -13.11 5.96 0.39
N ASN A 195 -12.09 6.44 1.08
CA ASN A 195 -10.73 6.55 0.58
C ASN A 195 -9.73 6.14 1.66
N ARG A 196 -8.61 5.50 1.25
CA ARG A 196 -7.54 5.08 2.17
C ARG A 196 -6.70 6.23 2.72
N LEU A 197 -6.74 7.40 2.06
CA LEU A 197 -6.01 8.61 2.48
C LEU A 197 -6.95 9.80 2.61
N GLY A 198 -6.78 10.54 3.69
CA GLY A 198 -7.54 11.76 3.95
C GLY A 198 -7.59 12.06 5.45
N GLY A 199 -8.35 13.09 5.80
CA GLY A 199 -8.39 13.57 7.17
C GLY A 199 -7.02 14.09 7.64
N LYS A 200 -6.64 13.75 8.87
CA LYS A 200 -5.31 14.04 9.41
C LYS A 200 -4.33 12.95 8.97
N VAL A 201 -3.53 13.26 7.94
CA VAL A 201 -2.59 12.32 7.30
C VAL A 201 -1.21 12.39 7.95
N GLY A 202 -0.65 11.22 8.32
CA GLY A 202 0.74 11.06 8.73
C GLY A 202 1.62 10.53 7.60
N LEU A 203 2.89 10.96 7.59
CA LEU A 203 3.91 10.47 6.66
C LEU A 203 4.88 9.55 7.41
N TYR A 204 4.76 8.24 7.21
CA TYR A 204 5.70 7.27 7.76
C TYR A 204 6.92 7.16 6.85
N ARG A 205 8.08 7.64 7.33
CA ARG A 205 9.32 7.70 6.56
C ARG A 205 10.02 6.35 6.55
N MET A 206 10.20 5.79 5.38
CA MET A 206 10.92 4.53 5.17
C MET A 206 12.31 4.76 4.55
N PRO A 207 13.24 3.79 4.71
CA PRO A 207 14.56 3.85 4.06
C PRO A 207 14.46 3.99 2.54
N GLY A 208 15.36 4.75 1.92
CA GLY A 208 15.32 5.07 0.48
C GLY A 208 15.26 3.87 -0.45
N GLN A 209 15.88 2.72 -0.07
CA GLN A 209 15.79 1.48 -0.86
C GLN A 209 14.37 0.91 -0.98
N THR A 210 13.45 1.29 -0.11
CA THR A 210 12.04 0.86 -0.17
C THR A 210 11.25 1.55 -1.27
N LYS A 211 11.87 2.50 -2.00
CA LYS A 211 11.28 3.14 -3.17
C LYS A 211 11.11 2.16 -4.35
N ILE A 212 11.88 1.08 -4.38
CA ILE A 212 11.86 0.12 -5.48
C ILE A 212 10.50 -0.58 -5.51
N GLN A 213 9.83 -0.48 -6.66
CA GLN A 213 8.61 -1.19 -6.98
C GLN A 213 8.85 -2.12 -8.16
N VAL A 214 8.25 -3.30 -8.14
CA VAL A 214 8.34 -4.27 -9.22
C VAL A 214 7.20 -4.02 -10.21
N ASP A 215 7.44 -3.24 -11.25
CA ASP A 215 6.45 -2.87 -12.27
C ASP A 215 6.87 -3.28 -13.69
N SER A 216 8.16 -3.46 -13.92
CA SER A 216 8.75 -3.90 -15.18
C SER A 216 9.73 -5.05 -14.97
N LEU A 217 10.09 -5.75 -16.08
CA LEU A 217 11.09 -6.83 -16.01
C LEU A 217 12.48 -6.37 -15.54
N SER A 218 12.80 -5.09 -15.68
CA SER A 218 14.05 -4.52 -15.18
C SER A 218 14.10 -4.34 -13.67
N ASP A 219 12.96 -4.50 -12.98
CA ASP A 219 12.86 -4.33 -11.53
C ASP A 219 13.04 -5.67 -10.78
N LEU A 220 13.08 -6.80 -11.52
CA LEU A 220 13.30 -8.15 -11.02
C LEU A 220 14.79 -8.48 -10.95
#